data_1ed9dabd346397b6133b11e530641557
#
_entry.id   1ed9dabd346397b6133b11e530641557
#
_cell.length_a   1.000
_cell.length_b   1.000
_cell.length_c   1.000
_cell.angle_alpha   90.00
_cell.angle_beta   90.00
_cell.angle_gamma   90.00
#
_symmetry.space_group_name_H-M   'P 1'
#
loop_
_entity.id
_entity.type
_entity.pdbx_description
1 polymer ?
#
loop_
_entity_poly.entity_id
_entity_poly.type
_entity_poly.pdbx_seq_one_letter_code
_entity_poly.pdbx_strand_id
1 'polypeptide(L)'
;MDFEEYFKSVAKIEFSDNVICRKAVIKIIKKDDNIWITGQRVELDNVDGDDQLTFDGIKRVELAKSTMKFEINVSDLYEIRPTIVPDGYTKIELFDEGYNLKRPVLYLISENCIQFVETLKQHIKIQEKLLRGHLHLIINERSVKFNKAIDDLIERKNKATFMQKWRSSPTTTMMTRLAGVIDTLMNPVEIEHGFVDKKNMDKRHVIEPISTQVEDEYQYISHPVRLPARVRIPRGEPLSVQQWLDHVSESGAISDEESVKRIIFSGGIVPELRKTVWKYLLGMYQWSWTKEQCEQKQLDFEQRYLRIREQWQLVDEDQASRWTDFRKYKDLIEKDVARTDRTHSYYEGAENANLTLLSCLLMTYMMYHFDLGYVQGMSDLLSPLLMIFEDEVDAFWAFVHFMEKSGTNFELNQSSIKSQFCQLRCLLDVVNPRLSEYLSKSKDSGEMFFCFRWLLVLFKREFTFDDIFRLWEVLWTGLPCSNFHLLICLAILEMQTDEIIQRGCGLEDIVKLVNMLAFKIPLDEVLVIANGIYHQLETVQEKDKVVANISIILGFEAAENPV
;
A
#
# COMPACT_ATOMS: atom_id res chain seq x y z
N MET A 1 39.46 -17.25 -2.51
CA MET A 1 38.07 -17.36 -2.90
C MET A 1 37.98 -16.94 -4.35
N ASP A 2 37.73 -17.89 -5.22
CA ASP A 2 37.62 -17.63 -6.65
C ASP A 2 36.25 -16.95 -6.89
N PHE A 3 36.28 -15.74 -7.43
CA PHE A 3 35.11 -15.05 -7.92
C PHE A 3 35.27 -14.74 -9.41
N GLU A 4 34.17 -14.78 -10.13
CA GLU A 4 34.13 -14.45 -11.55
C GLU A 4 33.61 -13.01 -11.72
N GLU A 5 34.42 -12.16 -12.38
CA GLU A 5 34.09 -10.76 -12.60
C GLU A 5 33.39 -10.60 -13.96
N TYR A 6 32.16 -10.12 -13.97
CA TYR A 6 31.35 -9.92 -15.19
C TYR A 6 31.34 -8.50 -15.70
N PHE A 7 31.47 -7.53 -14.78
CA PHE A 7 31.44 -6.12 -15.11
C PHE A 7 32.35 -5.32 -14.18
N LYS A 8 33.02 -4.31 -14.75
CA LYS A 8 33.84 -3.36 -13.98
C LYS A 8 33.77 -1.98 -14.60
N SER A 9 33.45 -0.98 -13.80
CA SER A 9 33.42 0.41 -14.24
C SER A 9 33.80 1.38 -13.12
N VAL A 10 34.17 2.60 -13.50
CA VAL A 10 34.37 3.70 -12.57
C VAL A 10 33.05 4.44 -12.39
N ALA A 11 32.74 4.75 -11.14
CA ALA A 11 31.50 5.41 -10.77
C ALA A 11 31.72 6.43 -9.65
N LYS A 12 30.75 7.33 -9.53
CA LYS A 12 30.54 8.14 -8.33
C LYS A 12 29.56 7.39 -7.42
N ILE A 13 29.84 7.31 -6.13
CA ILE A 13 29.04 6.56 -5.16
C ILE A 13 28.64 7.48 -4.01
N GLU A 14 27.36 7.48 -3.67
CA GLU A 14 26.78 8.19 -2.54
C GLU A 14 26.41 7.20 -1.43
N PHE A 15 27.19 7.13 -0.36
CA PHE A 15 26.98 6.22 0.77
C PHE A 15 25.90 6.71 1.74
N SER A 16 25.77 8.03 1.90
CA SER A 16 24.71 8.69 2.67
C SER A 16 24.53 10.11 2.12
N ASP A 17 23.53 10.83 2.57
CA ASP A 17 23.19 12.17 2.07
C ASP A 17 24.35 13.19 2.10
N ASN A 18 25.39 12.91 2.90
CA ASN A 18 26.55 13.79 3.05
C ASN A 18 27.90 13.12 2.74
N VAL A 19 27.92 11.86 2.28
CA VAL A 19 29.15 11.11 2.04
C VAL A 19 29.19 10.60 0.61
N ILE A 20 29.91 11.32 -0.25
CA ILE A 20 30.02 11.02 -1.68
C ILE A 20 31.47 10.66 -2.01
N CYS A 21 31.68 9.51 -2.65
CA CYS A 21 32.96 9.10 -3.26
C CYS A 21 32.94 9.41 -4.75
N ARG A 22 33.79 10.31 -5.23
CA ARG A 22 33.80 10.76 -6.64
C ARG A 22 34.43 9.77 -7.60
N LYS A 23 35.33 8.89 -7.12
CA LYS A 23 35.95 7.84 -7.92
C LYS A 23 35.95 6.54 -7.15
N ALA A 24 35.15 5.60 -7.60
CA ALA A 24 35.09 4.23 -7.08
C ALA A 24 35.02 3.25 -8.23
N VAL A 25 35.49 2.05 -8.02
CA VAL A 25 35.28 0.94 -8.96
C VAL A 25 34.08 0.15 -8.51
N ILE A 26 33.12 0.00 -9.41
CA ILE A 26 31.96 -0.88 -9.25
C ILE A 26 32.20 -2.13 -10.07
N LYS A 27 31.81 -3.27 -9.52
CA LYS A 27 31.90 -4.57 -10.18
C LYS A 27 30.61 -5.36 -9.99
N ILE A 28 30.26 -6.18 -10.98
CA ILE A 28 29.34 -7.30 -10.84
C ILE A 28 30.18 -8.55 -10.81
N ILE A 29 30.03 -9.33 -9.74
CA ILE A 29 30.80 -10.57 -9.54
C ILE A 29 29.86 -11.73 -9.18
N LYS A 30 30.25 -12.94 -9.55
CA LYS A 30 29.64 -14.17 -9.05
C LYS A 30 30.49 -14.72 -7.90
N LYS A 31 29.87 -14.96 -6.76
CA LYS A 31 30.49 -15.56 -5.58
C LYS A 31 29.46 -16.46 -4.91
N ASP A 32 29.84 -17.71 -4.62
CA ASP A 32 28.98 -18.71 -3.98
C ASP A 32 27.59 -18.82 -4.66
N ASP A 33 27.60 -18.99 -5.99
CA ASP A 33 26.42 -19.04 -6.88
C ASP A 33 25.47 -17.83 -6.85
N ASN A 34 25.79 -16.78 -6.12
CA ASN A 34 25.05 -15.52 -6.09
C ASN A 34 25.75 -14.43 -6.91
N ILE A 35 24.95 -13.50 -7.43
CA ILE A 35 25.41 -12.30 -8.11
C ILE A 35 25.51 -11.16 -7.11
N TRP A 36 26.64 -10.49 -7.08
CA TRP A 36 26.92 -9.39 -6.14
C TRP A 36 27.27 -8.12 -6.91
N ILE A 37 26.75 -6.99 -6.43
CA ILE A 37 27.21 -5.66 -6.81
C ILE A 37 28.17 -5.20 -5.71
N THR A 38 29.42 -4.96 -6.07
CA THR A 38 30.46 -4.54 -5.12
C THR A 38 31.04 -3.21 -5.56
N GLY A 39 31.50 -2.43 -4.61
CA GLY A 39 32.18 -1.18 -4.92
C GLY A 39 33.24 -0.83 -3.89
N GLN A 40 34.33 -0.22 -4.39
CA GLN A 40 35.45 0.21 -3.57
C GLN A 40 36.01 1.51 -4.10
N ARG A 41 36.43 2.40 -3.20
CA ARG A 41 37.18 3.63 -3.53
C ARG A 41 38.48 3.26 -4.27
N VAL A 42 38.81 4.02 -5.30
CA VAL A 42 40.12 3.94 -5.97
C VAL A 42 41.13 4.69 -5.11
N GLU A 43 42.15 4.01 -4.61
CA GLU A 43 43.34 4.65 -4.05
C GLU A 43 44.18 5.16 -5.23
N LEU A 44 44.36 6.46 -5.33
CA LEU A 44 45.34 7.05 -6.25
C LEU A 44 46.70 6.96 -5.56
N ASP A 45 47.57 6.13 -6.11
CA ASP A 45 49.01 6.18 -5.81
C ASP A 45 49.52 7.62 -6.12
N ASN A 46 50.03 8.30 -5.11
CA ASN A 46 50.85 9.51 -5.10
C ASN A 46 50.81 10.36 -6.38
N VAL A 47 49.91 11.30 -6.44
CA VAL A 47 50.11 12.56 -7.16
C VAL A 47 49.91 13.71 -6.19
N ASP A 48 51.00 14.39 -5.89
CA ASP A 48 51.03 15.64 -5.16
C ASP A 48 50.13 16.67 -5.87
N GLY A 49 49.11 17.12 -5.19
CA GLY A 49 48.24 18.18 -5.69
C GLY A 49 47.03 18.36 -4.77
N ASP A 50 47.06 19.47 -4.05
CA ASP A 50 46.01 20.01 -3.18
C ASP A 50 44.61 19.98 -3.85
N ASP A 51 43.84 18.92 -3.67
CA ASP A 51 42.38 18.93 -3.86
C ASP A 51 41.72 19.21 -2.50
N GLN A 52 41.81 20.45 -2.06
CA GLN A 52 41.03 20.99 -0.96
C GLN A 52 39.57 21.03 -1.42
N LEU A 53 38.79 20.11 -0.86
CA LEU A 53 37.33 20.14 -0.92
C LEU A 53 36.83 21.32 -0.09
N THR A 54 36.66 22.47 -0.71
CA THR A 54 35.89 23.58 -0.14
C THR A 54 34.43 23.33 -0.42
N PHE A 55 33.68 22.92 0.59
CA PHE A 55 32.24 23.05 0.67
C PHE A 55 31.92 23.95 1.85
N ASP A 56 31.16 25.00 1.58
CA ASP A 56 30.69 25.94 2.59
C ASP A 56 29.97 25.24 3.74
N GLY A 57 30.49 25.31 4.92
CA GLY A 57 29.75 25.21 6.18
C GLY A 57 29.54 23.85 6.81
N ILE A 58 30.10 22.74 6.33
CA ILE A 58 29.87 21.40 6.92
C ILE A 58 31.16 20.87 7.58
N LYS A 59 31.06 20.49 8.85
CA LYS A 59 32.16 19.88 9.64
C LYS A 59 32.72 18.65 8.93
N ARG A 60 34.04 18.62 8.73
CA ARG A 60 34.81 17.44 8.32
C ARG A 60 34.54 16.28 9.27
N VAL A 61 33.92 15.21 8.76
CA VAL A 61 33.96 13.88 9.38
C VAL A 61 35.11 13.13 8.70
N GLU A 62 36.25 12.97 9.41
CA GLU A 62 37.29 12.06 9.00
C GLU A 62 36.81 10.62 9.17
N LEU A 63 36.19 10.05 8.11
CA LEU A 63 35.94 8.62 8.04
C LEU A 63 37.23 7.90 7.68
N ALA A 64 37.60 6.92 8.50
CA ALA A 64 38.80 6.10 8.32
C ALA A 64 38.88 5.52 6.91
N LYS A 65 40.06 5.59 6.28
CA LYS A 65 40.36 5.20 4.89
C LYS A 65 39.92 3.76 4.51
N SER A 66 39.61 2.90 5.46
CA SER A 66 39.28 1.47 5.25
C SER A 66 37.80 1.13 5.05
N THR A 67 36.86 2.10 5.15
CA THR A 67 35.42 1.82 5.29
C THR A 67 34.57 2.11 4.03
N MET A 68 35.16 2.59 2.94
CA MET A 68 34.38 2.88 1.71
C MET A 68 34.34 1.66 0.77
N LYS A 69 33.83 0.55 1.28
CA LYS A 69 33.50 -0.65 0.51
C LYS A 69 32.05 -1.00 0.76
N PHE A 70 31.41 -1.59 -0.25
CA PHE A 70 30.11 -2.22 -0.09
C PHE A 70 30.02 -3.49 -0.91
N GLU A 71 29.18 -4.41 -0.45
CA GLU A 71 28.79 -5.62 -1.16
C GLU A 71 27.28 -5.79 -1.00
N ILE A 72 26.55 -5.88 -2.11
CA ILE A 72 25.11 -6.07 -2.13
C ILE A 72 24.81 -7.32 -2.93
N ASN A 73 24.15 -8.29 -2.31
CA ASN A 73 23.65 -9.45 -3.01
C ASN A 73 22.44 -9.03 -3.86
N VAL A 74 22.47 -9.35 -5.15
CA VAL A 74 21.38 -8.99 -6.05
C VAL A 74 20.08 -9.72 -5.71
N SER A 75 20.15 -10.89 -5.07
CA SER A 75 18.97 -11.61 -4.58
C SER A 75 18.21 -10.87 -3.45
N ASP A 76 18.87 -9.93 -2.76
CA ASP A 76 18.27 -9.11 -1.71
C ASP A 76 17.59 -7.86 -2.27
N LEU A 77 17.69 -7.64 -3.57
CA LEU A 77 17.08 -6.51 -4.26
C LEU A 77 15.74 -6.91 -4.87
N TYR A 78 14.81 -5.99 -4.79
CA TYR A 78 13.52 -6.08 -5.47
C TYR A 78 13.55 -5.30 -6.79
N GLU A 79 14.11 -4.09 -6.77
CA GLU A 79 14.08 -3.16 -7.90
C GLU A 79 15.40 -2.41 -8.04
N ILE A 80 15.81 -2.18 -9.29
CA ILE A 80 16.86 -1.24 -9.66
C ILE A 80 16.24 -0.14 -10.50
N ARG A 81 16.44 1.12 -10.10
CA ARG A 81 15.87 2.27 -10.78
C ARG A 81 16.97 3.17 -11.34
N PRO A 82 17.26 3.09 -12.66
CA PRO A 82 18.13 4.03 -13.32
C PRO A 82 17.37 5.34 -13.65
N THR A 83 17.94 6.48 -13.29
CA THR A 83 17.38 7.81 -13.58
C THR A 83 18.46 8.69 -14.20
N ILE A 84 18.22 9.26 -15.37
CA ILE A 84 19.14 10.17 -16.03
C ILE A 84 19.16 11.49 -15.25
N VAL A 85 20.36 11.97 -14.90
CA VAL A 85 20.55 13.25 -14.23
C VAL A 85 21.24 14.27 -15.17
N PRO A 86 21.07 15.59 -14.97
CA PRO A 86 21.58 16.61 -15.89
C PRO A 86 23.08 16.57 -16.15
N ASP A 87 23.86 16.00 -15.24
CA ASP A 87 25.34 15.97 -15.28
C ASP A 87 25.93 14.93 -16.26
N GLY A 88 25.11 14.27 -17.10
CA GLY A 88 25.54 13.22 -18.02
C GLY A 88 25.75 11.85 -17.35
N TYR A 89 25.35 11.72 -16.10
CA TYR A 89 25.35 10.45 -15.36
C TYR A 89 23.95 9.85 -15.34
N THR A 90 23.89 8.53 -15.13
CA THR A 90 22.69 7.82 -14.73
C THR A 90 22.80 7.45 -13.27
N LYS A 91 21.88 7.97 -12.44
CA LYS A 91 21.72 7.62 -11.04
C LYS A 91 21.06 6.25 -10.96
N ILE A 92 21.64 5.31 -10.24
CA ILE A 92 21.10 3.97 -10.02
C ILE A 92 20.74 3.85 -8.54
N GLU A 93 19.47 3.70 -8.26
CA GLU A 93 18.90 3.47 -6.94
C GLU A 93 18.53 1.99 -6.82
N LEU A 94 18.88 1.38 -5.70
CA LEU A 94 18.65 -0.03 -5.40
C LEU A 94 17.63 -0.13 -4.29
N PHE A 95 16.58 -0.91 -4.49
CA PHE A 95 15.49 -1.07 -3.52
C PHE A 95 15.33 -2.52 -3.10
N ASP A 96 15.05 -2.75 -1.82
CA ASP A 96 14.66 -4.06 -1.30
C ASP A 96 13.16 -4.35 -1.51
N GLU A 97 12.70 -5.52 -1.07
CA GLU A 97 11.28 -5.94 -1.18
C GLU A 97 10.32 -5.01 -0.42
N GLY A 98 10.80 -4.27 0.58
CA GLY A 98 10.04 -3.25 1.30
C GLY A 98 10.09 -1.86 0.66
N TYR A 99 10.65 -1.73 -0.55
CA TYR A 99 10.90 -0.46 -1.24
C TYR A 99 11.81 0.51 -0.46
N ASN A 100 12.59 -0.01 0.48
CA ASN A 100 13.60 0.81 1.14
C ASN A 100 14.80 0.99 0.22
N LEU A 101 15.24 2.24 0.09
CA LEU A 101 16.44 2.55 -0.66
C LEU A 101 17.66 1.93 0.03
N LYS A 102 18.30 0.97 -0.65
CA LYS A 102 19.58 0.40 -0.20
C LYS A 102 20.70 1.37 -0.55
N ARG A 103 21.44 1.79 0.42
CA ARG A 103 22.67 2.56 0.21
C ARG A 103 23.83 1.62 -0.11
N PRO A 104 24.76 1.98 -0.97
CA PRO A 104 24.92 3.30 -1.60
C PRO A 104 24.10 3.48 -2.88
N VAL A 105 23.91 4.75 -3.26
CA VAL A 105 23.39 5.14 -4.59
C VAL A 105 24.58 5.26 -5.55
N LEU A 106 24.43 4.72 -6.76
CA LEU A 106 25.48 4.66 -7.76
C LEU A 106 25.21 5.69 -8.88
N TYR A 107 26.28 6.30 -9.39
CA TYR A 107 26.21 7.20 -10.54
C TYR A 107 27.18 6.72 -11.59
N LEU A 108 26.66 6.17 -12.68
CA LEU A 108 27.43 5.68 -13.84
C LEU A 108 27.27 6.63 -15.02
N ILE A 109 28.30 6.74 -15.86
CA ILE A 109 28.14 7.36 -17.17
C ILE A 109 27.11 6.53 -17.96
N SER A 110 26.26 7.19 -18.76
CA SER A 110 25.10 6.53 -19.39
C SER A 110 25.46 5.27 -20.20
N GLU A 111 26.56 5.27 -20.93
CA GLU A 111 27.04 4.09 -21.66
C GLU A 111 27.39 2.92 -20.73
N ASN A 112 28.06 3.21 -19.61
CA ASN A 112 28.42 2.20 -18.61
C ASN A 112 27.18 1.70 -17.85
N CYS A 113 26.15 2.53 -17.69
CA CYS A 113 24.89 2.11 -17.12
C CYS A 113 24.18 1.08 -18.01
N ILE A 114 24.15 1.30 -19.31
CA ILE A 114 23.58 0.33 -20.26
C ILE A 114 24.30 -1.01 -20.14
N GLN A 115 25.64 -0.99 -20.17
CA GLN A 115 26.44 -2.20 -20.04
C GLN A 115 26.23 -2.90 -18.68
N PHE A 116 26.10 -2.13 -17.59
CA PHE A 116 25.79 -2.64 -16.26
C PHE A 116 24.46 -3.38 -16.23
N VAL A 117 23.41 -2.78 -16.80
CA VAL A 117 22.07 -3.38 -16.87
C VAL A 117 22.06 -4.63 -17.77
N GLU A 118 22.70 -4.57 -18.93
CA GLU A 118 22.78 -5.71 -19.85
C GLU A 118 23.56 -6.89 -19.21
N THR A 119 24.62 -6.60 -18.47
CA THR A 119 25.35 -7.65 -17.73
C THR A 119 24.46 -8.29 -16.67
N LEU A 120 23.69 -7.50 -15.91
CA LEU A 120 22.75 -8.07 -14.93
C LEU A 120 21.69 -8.95 -15.61
N LYS A 121 21.13 -8.53 -16.74
CA LYS A 121 20.14 -9.32 -17.51
C LYS A 121 20.65 -10.66 -18.00
N GLN A 122 21.97 -10.79 -18.25
CA GLN A 122 22.56 -12.06 -18.66
C GLN A 122 22.59 -13.10 -17.53
N HIS A 123 22.63 -12.65 -16.27
CA HIS A 123 22.82 -13.52 -15.11
C HIS A 123 21.60 -13.66 -14.22
N ILE A 124 20.67 -12.70 -14.29
CA ILE A 124 19.44 -12.69 -13.50
C ILE A 124 18.24 -12.35 -14.37
N LYS A 125 17.09 -12.86 -13.99
CA LYS A 125 15.84 -12.57 -14.68
C LYS A 125 15.32 -11.21 -14.26
N ILE A 126 15.42 -10.23 -15.15
CA ILE A 126 14.94 -8.85 -14.94
C ILE A 126 13.69 -8.61 -15.77
N GLN A 127 12.66 -8.04 -15.16
CA GLN A 127 11.48 -7.53 -15.85
C GLN A 127 11.58 -6.01 -15.96
N GLU A 128 11.65 -5.50 -17.18
CA GLU A 128 11.64 -4.06 -17.44
C GLU A 128 10.22 -3.51 -17.37
N LYS A 129 10.06 -2.41 -16.65
CA LYS A 129 8.80 -1.65 -16.61
C LYS A 129 9.13 -0.18 -16.83
N LEU A 130 8.39 0.46 -17.73
CA LEU A 130 8.44 1.91 -17.91
C LEU A 130 7.28 2.53 -17.11
N LEU A 131 7.60 3.21 -16.00
CA LEU A 131 6.61 3.85 -15.14
C LEU A 131 6.88 5.36 -15.10
N ARG A 132 5.90 6.18 -15.42
CA ARG A 132 6.02 7.65 -15.44
C ARG A 132 7.25 8.16 -16.22
N GLY A 133 7.61 7.51 -17.33
CA GLY A 133 8.80 7.87 -18.10
C GLY A 133 10.14 7.40 -17.52
N HIS A 134 10.14 6.72 -16.39
CA HIS A 134 11.32 6.14 -15.78
C HIS A 134 11.37 4.63 -15.98
N LEU A 135 12.58 4.11 -16.26
CA LEU A 135 12.82 2.68 -16.37
C LEU A 135 12.96 2.07 -14.97
N HIS A 136 12.21 1.01 -14.72
CA HIS A 136 12.24 0.22 -13.49
C HIS A 136 12.63 -1.22 -13.84
N LEU A 137 13.67 -1.73 -13.20
CA LEU A 137 14.18 -3.08 -13.40
C LEU A 137 13.80 -3.94 -12.19
N ILE A 138 12.81 -4.81 -12.35
CA ILE A 138 12.31 -5.67 -11.28
C ILE A 138 13.03 -7.01 -11.31
N ILE A 139 13.65 -7.39 -10.20
CA ILE A 139 14.57 -8.54 -10.11
C ILE A 139 13.90 -9.76 -9.48
N ASN A 140 12.97 -9.56 -8.53
CA ASN A 140 12.50 -10.65 -7.68
C ASN A 140 11.41 -11.50 -8.36
N GLU A 141 11.61 -12.84 -8.37
CA GLU A 141 10.65 -13.82 -8.90
C GLU A 141 9.28 -13.80 -8.19
N ARG A 142 9.20 -13.37 -6.92
CA ARG A 142 7.92 -13.26 -6.19
C ARG A 142 6.96 -12.30 -6.85
N SER A 143 7.46 -11.15 -7.34
CA SER A 143 6.59 -10.21 -8.06
C SER A 143 6.13 -10.75 -9.43
N VAL A 144 6.93 -11.60 -10.07
CA VAL A 144 6.54 -12.30 -11.31
C VAL A 144 5.46 -13.34 -11.00
N LYS A 145 5.55 -14.04 -9.87
CA LYS A 145 4.52 -14.99 -9.39
C LYS A 145 3.23 -14.27 -9.04
N PHE A 146 3.30 -13.09 -8.41
CA PHE A 146 2.16 -12.21 -8.14
C PHE A 146 1.42 -11.83 -9.42
N ASN A 147 2.13 -11.27 -10.38
CA ASN A 147 1.52 -10.87 -11.66
C ASN A 147 0.95 -12.09 -12.41
N LYS A 148 1.59 -13.26 -12.32
CA LYS A 148 1.12 -14.50 -12.94
C LYS A 148 -0.13 -15.05 -12.26
N ALA A 149 -0.20 -15.05 -10.92
CA ALA A 149 -1.39 -15.48 -10.18
C ALA A 149 -2.59 -14.57 -10.50
N ILE A 150 -2.34 -13.27 -10.64
CA ILE A 150 -3.33 -12.30 -11.08
C ILE A 150 -3.76 -12.55 -12.54
N ASP A 151 -2.80 -12.74 -13.45
CA ASP A 151 -3.08 -13.03 -14.86
C ASP A 151 -3.89 -14.33 -15.01
N ASP A 152 -3.55 -15.38 -14.24
CA ASP A 152 -4.28 -16.65 -14.21
C ASP A 152 -5.73 -16.50 -13.68
N LEU A 153 -5.94 -15.65 -12.67
CA LEU A 153 -7.27 -15.32 -12.16
C LEU A 153 -8.14 -14.58 -13.20
N ILE A 154 -7.52 -13.66 -13.96
CA ILE A 154 -8.18 -12.91 -15.04
C ILE A 154 -8.49 -13.82 -16.24
N GLU A 155 -7.54 -14.68 -16.65
CA GLU A 155 -7.71 -15.56 -17.81
C GLU A 155 -8.81 -16.59 -17.59
N ARG A 156 -8.95 -17.14 -16.37
CA ARG A 156 -10.04 -18.09 -16.05
C ARG A 156 -11.43 -17.49 -16.19
N LYS A 157 -11.58 -16.17 -15.91
CA LYS A 157 -12.85 -15.45 -16.02
C LYS A 157 -13.24 -15.07 -17.47
N ASN A 158 -12.27 -14.91 -18.38
CA ASN A 158 -12.46 -14.22 -19.66
C ASN A 158 -12.21 -15.06 -20.92
N LYS A 159 -12.33 -16.40 -20.89
CA LYS A 159 -12.03 -17.25 -22.06
C LYS A 159 -12.81 -16.97 -23.36
N ALA A 160 -13.85 -16.15 -23.38
CA ALA A 160 -14.73 -16.01 -24.54
C ALA A 160 -14.71 -14.66 -25.28
N THR A 161 -14.24 -13.53 -24.67
CA THR A 161 -14.50 -12.21 -25.29
C THR A 161 -13.30 -11.25 -25.35
N PHE A 162 -12.19 -11.57 -24.72
CA PHE A 162 -11.13 -10.61 -24.42
C PHE A 162 -9.96 -10.57 -25.44
N MET A 163 -9.74 -11.63 -26.20
CA MET A 163 -8.56 -11.77 -27.09
C MET A 163 -8.54 -10.83 -28.31
N GLN A 164 -9.62 -10.17 -28.66
CA GLN A 164 -9.71 -9.39 -29.91
C GLN A 164 -9.39 -7.88 -29.78
N LYS A 165 -9.32 -7.32 -28.57
CA LYS A 165 -9.11 -5.85 -28.37
C LYS A 165 -7.69 -5.44 -27.91
N TRP A 166 -6.72 -6.31 -27.91
CA TRP A 166 -5.47 -6.21 -27.16
C TRP A 166 -4.24 -5.66 -27.90
N ARG A 167 -4.38 -4.89 -28.97
CA ARG A 167 -3.22 -4.46 -29.79
C ARG A 167 -2.83 -2.98 -29.73
N SER A 168 -3.25 -2.20 -28.74
CA SER A 168 -2.87 -0.77 -28.69
C SER A 168 -2.38 -0.33 -27.31
N SER A 169 -1.14 0.11 -27.26
CA SER A 169 -0.43 0.89 -26.22
C SER A 169 -0.11 0.19 -24.87
N PRO A 170 1.17 0.21 -24.40
CA PRO A 170 1.60 -0.43 -23.14
C PRO A 170 0.97 0.15 -21.88
N THR A 171 0.74 1.45 -21.81
CA THR A 171 0.10 2.14 -20.65
C THR A 171 -1.37 1.79 -20.52
N THR A 172 -2.09 1.73 -21.63
CA THR A 172 -3.51 1.31 -21.66
C THR A 172 -3.66 -0.14 -21.21
N THR A 173 -2.70 -0.99 -21.53
CA THR A 173 -2.67 -2.40 -21.13
C THR A 173 -2.54 -2.58 -19.61
N MET A 174 -1.69 -1.78 -18.95
CA MET A 174 -1.47 -1.88 -17.51
C MET A 174 -2.69 -1.39 -16.71
N MET A 175 -3.28 -0.27 -17.11
CA MET A 175 -4.53 0.23 -16.49
C MET A 175 -5.70 -0.73 -16.70
N THR A 176 -5.82 -1.36 -17.87
CA THR A 176 -6.87 -2.34 -18.14
C THR A 176 -6.67 -3.61 -17.32
N ARG A 177 -5.42 -4.02 -17.08
CA ARG A 177 -5.10 -5.16 -16.19
C ARG A 177 -5.46 -4.83 -14.75
N LEU A 178 -5.06 -3.66 -14.25
CA LEU A 178 -5.40 -3.21 -12.90
C LEU A 178 -6.92 -3.14 -12.70
N ALA A 179 -7.63 -2.53 -13.64
CA ALA A 179 -9.09 -2.48 -13.61
C ALA A 179 -9.71 -3.88 -13.62
N GLY A 180 -9.16 -4.83 -14.39
CA GLY A 180 -9.63 -6.23 -14.42
C GLY A 180 -9.39 -6.98 -13.11
N VAL A 181 -8.25 -6.73 -12.43
CA VAL A 181 -7.95 -7.29 -11.11
C VAL A 181 -8.88 -6.70 -10.06
N ILE A 182 -8.98 -5.37 -10.03
CA ILE A 182 -9.87 -4.67 -9.11
C ILE A 182 -11.31 -5.15 -9.33
N ASP A 183 -11.77 -5.23 -10.58
CA ASP A 183 -13.12 -5.72 -10.88
C ASP A 183 -13.35 -7.17 -10.41
N THR A 184 -12.36 -8.03 -10.59
CA THR A 184 -12.45 -9.44 -10.15
C THR A 184 -12.48 -9.56 -8.62
N LEU A 185 -11.69 -8.77 -7.91
CA LEU A 185 -11.61 -8.81 -6.45
C LEU A 185 -12.72 -7.97 -5.78
N MET A 186 -13.18 -6.91 -6.46
CA MET A 186 -14.22 -6.02 -5.95
C MET A 186 -15.63 -6.53 -6.22
N ASN A 187 -15.84 -7.24 -7.34
CA ASN A 187 -17.15 -7.74 -7.76
C ASN A 187 -17.07 -9.25 -8.07
N PRO A 188 -16.97 -10.10 -7.05
CA PRO A 188 -17.08 -11.54 -7.27
C PRO A 188 -18.44 -11.86 -7.87
N VAL A 189 -18.45 -12.62 -8.97
CA VAL A 189 -19.68 -13.08 -9.60
C VAL A 189 -20.49 -13.85 -8.57
N GLU A 190 -21.77 -13.52 -8.40
CA GLU A 190 -22.73 -14.39 -7.72
C GLU A 190 -22.71 -15.75 -8.41
N ILE A 191 -22.06 -16.71 -7.78
CA ILE A 191 -22.11 -18.10 -8.23
C ILE A 191 -23.44 -18.62 -7.73
N GLU A 192 -24.39 -18.79 -8.65
CA GLU A 192 -25.63 -19.53 -8.39
C GLU A 192 -25.31 -20.81 -7.63
N HIS A 193 -26.10 -21.07 -6.59
CA HIS A 193 -25.98 -22.19 -5.69
C HIS A 193 -25.99 -23.54 -6.43
N GLY A 194 -24.81 -24.03 -6.74
CA GLY A 194 -24.58 -25.41 -7.15
C GLY A 194 -23.64 -26.07 -6.14
N PHE A 195 -24.20 -26.60 -5.06
CA PHE A 195 -23.49 -27.54 -4.20
C PHE A 195 -23.16 -28.78 -5.01
N VAL A 196 -21.91 -28.90 -5.45
CA VAL A 196 -21.41 -30.17 -6.00
C VAL A 196 -21.08 -31.09 -4.85
N ASP A 197 -21.88 -32.14 -4.72
CA ASP A 197 -21.72 -33.22 -3.75
C ASP A 197 -20.37 -33.93 -3.94
N LYS A 198 -19.52 -33.91 -2.91
CA LYS A 198 -18.14 -34.44 -2.89
C LYS A 198 -18.04 -35.97 -2.95
N LYS A 199 -19.05 -36.71 -3.40
CA LYS A 199 -19.05 -38.18 -3.39
C LYS A 199 -18.49 -38.89 -4.64
N ASN A 200 -18.05 -38.17 -5.67
CA ASN A 200 -17.53 -38.80 -6.90
C ASN A 200 -16.20 -38.20 -7.40
N MET A 201 -15.16 -38.20 -6.58
CA MET A 201 -13.78 -38.04 -7.05
C MET A 201 -12.90 -39.16 -6.50
N ASP A 202 -13.15 -40.37 -6.97
CA ASP A 202 -12.20 -41.46 -6.86
C ASP A 202 -11.51 -41.69 -8.22
N LYS A 203 -10.17 -41.85 -8.15
CA LYS A 203 -9.27 -42.30 -9.22
C LYS A 203 -8.79 -41.26 -10.23
N ARG A 204 -7.73 -40.52 -9.86
CA ARG A 204 -6.64 -40.21 -10.78
C ARG A 204 -5.27 -40.36 -10.11
N HIS A 205 -4.46 -41.21 -10.72
CA HIS A 205 -3.05 -41.57 -10.55
C HIS A 205 -2.24 -40.71 -9.58
N VAL A 206 -1.82 -41.38 -8.51
CA VAL A 206 -0.73 -41.00 -7.63
C VAL A 206 0.58 -41.13 -8.45
N ILE A 207 1.22 -40.02 -8.75
CA ILE A 207 2.64 -40.01 -9.17
C ILE A 207 3.42 -39.85 -7.88
N GLU A 208 4.17 -40.90 -7.53
CA GLU A 208 5.09 -40.87 -6.39
C GLU A 208 6.13 -39.77 -6.59
N PRO A 209 6.44 -38.98 -5.57
CA PRO A 209 7.54 -38.01 -5.65
C PRO A 209 8.88 -38.76 -5.58
N ILE A 210 9.71 -38.53 -6.61
CA ILE A 210 11.11 -38.94 -6.60
C ILE A 210 11.79 -38.20 -5.45
N SER A 211 12.25 -38.96 -4.46
CA SER A 211 13.06 -38.47 -3.35
C SER A 211 14.43 -38.01 -3.86
N THR A 212 14.68 -36.74 -3.97
CA THR A 212 16.01 -36.18 -3.94
C THR A 212 16.27 -35.72 -2.50
N GLN A 213 17.01 -36.55 -1.79
CA GLN A 213 17.63 -36.13 -0.54
C GLN A 213 18.69 -35.09 -0.90
N VAL A 214 18.44 -33.85 -0.52
CA VAL A 214 19.47 -32.84 -0.28
C VAL A 214 19.25 -32.44 1.18
N GLU A 215 20.19 -32.85 2.00
CA GLU A 215 20.28 -32.47 3.40
C GLU A 215 20.58 -30.96 3.46
N ASP A 216 19.56 -30.14 3.62
CA ASP A 216 19.69 -28.75 4.01
C ASP A 216 19.72 -28.66 5.53
N GLU A 217 20.93 -28.72 6.05
CA GLU A 217 21.28 -28.51 7.45
C GLU A 217 21.33 -27.00 7.78
N TYR A 218 20.21 -26.29 7.66
CA TYR A 218 19.97 -25.02 8.32
C TYR A 218 18.51 -24.96 8.79
N GLN A 219 18.24 -25.62 9.91
CA GLN A 219 17.07 -25.30 10.70
C GLN A 219 17.24 -23.89 11.27
N TYR A 220 16.56 -22.91 10.70
CA TYR A 220 16.23 -21.70 11.42
C TYR A 220 15.37 -22.12 12.62
N ILE A 221 15.99 -22.28 13.78
CA ILE A 221 15.28 -22.37 15.04
C ILE A 221 14.87 -20.93 15.39
N SER A 222 13.82 -20.43 14.72
CA SER A 222 13.09 -19.28 15.22
C SER A 222 12.33 -19.75 16.44
N HIS A 223 12.80 -19.40 17.61
CA HIS A 223 11.98 -19.58 18.80
C HIS A 223 10.68 -18.78 18.58
N PRO A 224 9.50 -19.42 18.67
CA PRO A 224 8.25 -18.68 18.50
C PRO A 224 8.21 -17.57 19.56
N VAL A 225 7.99 -16.33 19.10
CA VAL A 225 7.82 -15.18 19.99
C VAL A 225 6.67 -15.51 20.96
N ARG A 226 6.95 -15.53 22.27
CA ARG A 226 5.92 -15.77 23.27
C ARG A 226 5.16 -14.50 23.54
N LEU A 227 3.96 -14.41 22.98
CA LEU A 227 3.07 -13.30 23.25
C LEU A 227 2.44 -13.43 24.65
N PRO A 228 2.31 -12.32 25.40
CA PRO A 228 1.57 -12.30 26.67
C PRO A 228 0.07 -12.58 26.43
N ALA A 229 -0.69 -12.81 27.49
CA ALA A 229 -2.13 -12.96 27.40
C ALA A 229 -2.75 -11.66 26.84
N ARG A 230 -3.69 -11.82 25.89
CA ARG A 230 -4.37 -10.68 25.27
C ARG A 230 -5.36 -10.03 26.23
N VAL A 231 -5.27 -8.72 26.37
CA VAL A 231 -6.23 -7.93 27.13
C VAL A 231 -7.44 -7.62 26.26
N ARG A 232 -8.64 -7.78 26.79
CA ARG A 232 -9.89 -7.35 26.14
C ARG A 232 -10.33 -6.03 26.75
N ILE A 233 -10.19 -4.95 25.98
CA ILE A 233 -10.63 -3.61 26.37
C ILE A 233 -11.98 -3.39 25.70
N PRO A 234 -13.08 -3.29 26.48
CA PRO A 234 -14.42 -3.05 25.89
C PRO A 234 -14.48 -1.68 25.20
N ARG A 235 -15.36 -1.58 24.23
CA ARG A 235 -15.64 -0.30 23.57
C ARG A 235 -16.30 0.68 24.55
N GLY A 236 -15.97 1.96 24.39
CA GLY A 236 -16.57 3.04 25.15
C GLY A 236 -17.84 3.60 24.51
N GLU A 237 -18.40 4.63 25.12
CA GLU A 237 -19.51 5.40 24.55
C GLU A 237 -19.01 6.35 23.45
N PRO A 238 -19.84 6.65 22.43
CA PRO A 238 -19.50 7.62 21.40
C PRO A 238 -19.31 9.03 21.97
N LEU A 239 -18.46 9.83 21.31
CA LEU A 239 -18.32 11.25 21.60
C LEU A 239 -19.69 11.95 21.50
N SER A 240 -20.21 12.42 22.64
CA SER A 240 -21.49 13.11 22.73
C SER A 240 -21.38 14.60 22.39
N VAL A 241 -22.52 15.23 22.08
CA VAL A 241 -22.57 16.67 21.81
C VAL A 241 -22.05 17.50 22.99
N GLN A 242 -22.37 17.09 24.22
CA GLN A 242 -21.90 17.80 25.41
C GLN A 242 -20.38 17.70 25.56
N GLN A 243 -19.80 16.50 25.42
CA GLN A 243 -18.36 16.33 25.48
C GLN A 243 -17.65 17.12 24.38
N TRP A 244 -18.20 17.18 23.17
CA TRP A 244 -17.66 18.01 22.10
C TRP A 244 -17.64 19.49 22.51
N LEU A 245 -18.78 20.02 23.00
CA LEU A 245 -18.88 21.41 23.41
C LEU A 245 -17.96 21.77 24.58
N ASP A 246 -17.70 20.84 25.49
CA ASP A 246 -16.76 21.02 26.61
C ASP A 246 -15.30 21.20 26.12
N HIS A 247 -14.98 20.73 24.93
CA HIS A 247 -13.66 20.90 24.32
C HIS A 247 -13.57 22.10 23.36
N VAL A 248 -14.70 22.73 23.01
CA VAL A 248 -14.73 23.93 22.15
C VAL A 248 -14.48 25.17 23.00
N SER A 249 -13.42 25.91 22.70
CA SER A 249 -13.11 27.18 23.36
C SER A 249 -14.06 28.30 22.93
N GLU A 250 -14.06 29.44 23.62
CA GLU A 250 -14.83 30.64 23.23
C GLU A 250 -14.50 31.15 21.82
N SER A 251 -13.27 30.95 21.37
CA SER A 251 -12.82 31.27 19.99
C SER A 251 -13.22 30.25 18.94
N GLY A 252 -13.80 29.12 19.34
CA GLY A 252 -14.14 28.01 18.46
C GLY A 252 -13.01 27.01 18.23
N ALA A 253 -11.79 27.25 18.73
CA ALA A 253 -10.69 26.30 18.65
C ALA A 253 -10.92 25.13 19.61
N ILE A 254 -10.48 23.93 19.20
CA ILE A 254 -10.62 22.72 20.02
C ILE A 254 -9.45 22.61 20.98
N SER A 255 -9.77 22.55 22.26
CA SER A 255 -8.78 22.46 23.31
C SER A 255 -8.22 21.06 23.54
N ASP A 256 -7.65 20.30 23.64
CA ASP A 256 -7.28 18.91 23.88
C ASP A 256 -7.73 17.95 22.77
N GLU A 257 -7.11 18.10 21.60
CA GLU A 257 -7.27 17.21 20.43
C GLU A 257 -7.09 15.73 20.80
N GLU A 258 -6.09 15.41 21.63
CA GLU A 258 -5.78 14.04 21.99
C GLU A 258 -6.89 13.38 22.81
N SER A 259 -7.49 14.11 23.77
CA SER A 259 -8.62 13.60 24.55
C SER A 259 -9.82 13.30 23.68
N VAL A 260 -10.14 14.22 22.75
CA VAL A 260 -11.21 14.01 21.78
C VAL A 260 -10.94 12.78 20.92
N LYS A 261 -9.73 12.64 20.38
CA LYS A 261 -9.34 11.46 19.58
C LYS A 261 -9.44 10.15 20.37
N ARG A 262 -9.05 10.14 21.66
CA ARG A 262 -9.16 8.93 22.50
C ARG A 262 -10.64 8.54 22.73
N ILE A 263 -11.54 9.50 22.95
CA ILE A 263 -12.97 9.22 23.07
C ILE A 263 -13.49 8.63 21.75
N ILE A 264 -13.14 9.23 20.61
CA ILE A 264 -13.56 8.76 19.28
C ILE A 264 -12.99 7.36 19.01
N PHE A 265 -11.70 7.13 19.28
CA PHE A 265 -11.10 5.82 19.14
C PHE A 265 -11.84 4.76 19.96
N SER A 266 -12.23 5.10 21.18
CA SER A 266 -12.92 4.20 22.08
C SER A 266 -14.37 3.91 21.68
N GLY A 267 -15.15 4.91 21.28
CA GLY A 267 -16.61 4.80 21.11
C GLY A 267 -17.17 5.22 19.75
N GLY A 268 -16.40 5.95 18.93
CA GLY A 268 -16.91 6.60 17.72
C GLY A 268 -17.52 7.97 18.02
N ILE A 269 -18.42 8.44 17.18
CA ILE A 269 -19.05 9.77 17.23
C ILE A 269 -20.56 9.61 17.10
N VAL A 270 -21.33 10.36 17.88
CA VAL A 270 -22.79 10.41 17.68
C VAL A 270 -23.13 11.00 16.30
N PRO A 271 -24.18 10.52 15.61
CA PRO A 271 -24.47 10.90 14.23
C PRO A 271 -24.53 12.41 13.98
N GLU A 272 -25.09 13.16 14.92
CA GLU A 272 -25.29 14.61 14.82
C GLU A 272 -23.98 15.41 14.74
N LEU A 273 -22.89 14.86 15.27
CA LEU A 273 -21.58 15.51 15.26
C LEU A 273 -20.72 15.13 14.05
N ARG A 274 -21.03 14.07 13.31
CA ARG A 274 -20.19 13.54 12.23
C ARG A 274 -19.80 14.62 11.23
N LYS A 275 -20.78 15.36 10.71
CA LYS A 275 -20.55 16.44 9.73
C LYS A 275 -19.55 17.50 10.22
N THR A 276 -19.51 17.78 11.50
CA THR A 276 -18.58 18.75 12.10
C THR A 276 -17.22 18.12 12.39
N VAL A 277 -17.21 17.02 13.14
CA VAL A 277 -15.98 16.42 13.67
C VAL A 277 -15.13 15.78 12.56
N TRP A 278 -15.76 15.24 11.52
CA TRP A 278 -15.05 14.67 10.38
C TRP A 278 -14.17 15.69 9.63
N LYS A 279 -14.55 16.98 9.61
CA LYS A 279 -13.72 18.05 9.04
C LYS A 279 -12.37 18.16 9.75
N TYR A 280 -12.33 17.93 11.06
CA TYR A 280 -11.10 17.92 11.85
C TYR A 280 -10.34 16.61 11.70
N LEU A 281 -10.99 15.46 11.81
CA LEU A 281 -10.37 14.15 11.68
C LEU A 281 -9.71 13.94 10.30
N LEU A 282 -10.36 14.40 9.25
CA LEU A 282 -9.80 14.37 7.89
C LEU A 282 -8.68 15.39 7.69
N GLY A 283 -8.60 16.44 8.50
CA GLY A 283 -7.61 17.51 8.39
C GLY A 283 -8.05 18.66 7.47
N MET A 284 -9.35 18.76 7.15
CA MET A 284 -9.91 19.92 6.44
C MET A 284 -9.75 21.18 7.27
N TYR A 285 -9.93 21.05 8.59
CA TYR A 285 -9.72 22.09 9.58
C TYR A 285 -8.63 21.64 10.57
N GLN A 286 -7.82 22.59 11.01
CA GLN A 286 -6.87 22.34 12.09
C GLN A 286 -7.61 22.49 13.45
N TRP A 287 -7.29 21.65 14.40
CA TRP A 287 -7.90 21.65 15.73
C TRP A 287 -7.74 22.97 16.48
N SER A 288 -6.63 23.68 16.20
CA SER A 288 -6.30 24.98 16.80
C SER A 288 -6.98 26.18 16.12
N TRP A 289 -7.70 25.98 15.01
CA TRP A 289 -8.30 27.09 14.29
C TRP A 289 -9.51 27.67 15.01
N THR A 290 -9.61 29.01 14.96
CA THR A 290 -10.81 29.70 15.44
C THR A 290 -11.97 29.52 14.45
N LYS A 291 -13.16 29.87 14.89
CA LYS A 291 -14.35 29.82 14.05
C LYS A 291 -14.19 30.66 12.78
N GLU A 292 -13.63 31.86 12.89
CA GLU A 292 -13.40 32.76 11.76
C GLU A 292 -12.41 32.15 10.75
N GLN A 293 -11.36 31.45 11.23
CA GLN A 293 -10.41 30.76 10.35
C GLN A 293 -11.07 29.60 9.61
N CYS A 294 -11.94 28.85 10.27
CA CYS A 294 -12.71 27.77 9.63
C CYS A 294 -13.68 28.34 8.58
N GLU A 295 -14.37 29.44 8.88
CA GLU A 295 -15.28 30.12 7.93
C GLU A 295 -14.51 30.65 6.72
N GLN A 296 -13.35 31.27 6.93
CA GLN A 296 -12.51 31.76 5.83
C GLN A 296 -12.01 30.59 4.96
N LYS A 297 -11.64 29.47 5.58
CA LYS A 297 -11.23 28.28 4.84
C LYS A 297 -12.37 27.66 4.04
N GLN A 298 -13.59 27.69 4.58
CA GLN A 298 -14.77 27.22 3.86
C GLN A 298 -15.05 28.05 2.59
N LEU A 299 -14.89 29.37 2.66
CA LEU A 299 -15.00 30.23 1.48
C LEU A 299 -13.93 29.91 0.42
N ASP A 300 -12.68 29.66 0.84
CA ASP A 300 -11.61 29.21 -0.08
C ASP A 300 -11.97 27.86 -0.73
N PHE A 301 -12.47 26.92 0.05
CA PHE A 301 -12.91 25.61 -0.46
C PHE A 301 -14.01 25.76 -1.52
N GLU A 302 -15.03 26.57 -1.25
CA GLU A 302 -16.12 26.80 -2.18
C GLU A 302 -15.62 27.40 -3.50
N GLN A 303 -14.83 28.48 -3.43
CA GLN A 303 -14.30 29.15 -4.63
C GLN A 303 -13.40 28.22 -5.48
N ARG A 304 -12.56 27.42 -4.81
CA ARG A 304 -11.67 26.49 -5.51
C ARG A 304 -12.44 25.34 -6.13
N TYR A 305 -13.40 24.76 -5.42
CA TYR A 305 -14.25 23.67 -5.91
C TYR A 305 -15.02 24.12 -7.16
N LEU A 306 -15.72 25.24 -7.09
CA LEU A 306 -16.51 25.77 -8.20
C LEU A 306 -15.64 26.00 -9.46
N ARG A 307 -14.43 26.55 -9.29
CA ARG A 307 -13.48 26.76 -10.39
C ARG A 307 -13.05 25.45 -11.04
N ILE A 308 -12.73 24.41 -10.26
CA ILE A 308 -12.29 23.11 -10.80
C ILE A 308 -13.46 22.42 -11.51
N ARG A 309 -14.66 22.48 -10.91
CA ARG A 309 -15.88 21.91 -11.49
C ARG A 309 -16.18 22.55 -12.85
N GLU A 310 -16.15 23.87 -12.93
CA GLU A 310 -16.40 24.61 -14.16
C GLU A 310 -15.41 24.23 -15.28
N GLN A 311 -14.15 24.02 -14.97
CA GLN A 311 -13.13 23.67 -15.96
C GLN A 311 -13.47 22.42 -16.77
N TRP A 312 -13.93 21.36 -16.15
CA TRP A 312 -14.27 20.14 -16.87
C TRP A 312 -15.68 20.18 -17.47
N GLN A 313 -16.60 20.94 -16.90
CA GLN A 313 -17.95 21.14 -17.45
C GLN A 313 -17.95 21.97 -18.75
N LEU A 314 -16.93 22.81 -18.94
CA LEU A 314 -16.74 23.59 -20.18
C LEU A 314 -16.07 22.78 -21.29
N VAL A 315 -15.63 21.56 -21.03
CA VAL A 315 -15.05 20.67 -22.07
C VAL A 315 -16.17 20.24 -23.02
N ASP A 316 -16.14 20.74 -24.24
CA ASP A 316 -17.12 20.37 -25.27
C ASP A 316 -16.88 18.97 -25.85
N GLU A 317 -17.83 18.47 -26.63
CA GLU A 317 -17.76 17.12 -27.23
C GLU A 317 -16.56 16.97 -28.17
N ASP A 318 -16.19 18.01 -28.90
CA ASP A 318 -15.04 18.03 -29.79
C ASP A 318 -13.73 17.92 -29.03
N GLN A 319 -13.58 18.67 -27.95
CA GLN A 319 -12.44 18.59 -27.04
C GLN A 319 -12.38 17.21 -26.37
N ALA A 320 -13.49 16.74 -25.82
CA ALA A 320 -13.59 15.44 -25.20
C ALA A 320 -13.22 14.30 -26.17
N SER A 321 -13.62 14.41 -27.45
CA SER A 321 -13.30 13.42 -28.48
C SER A 321 -11.80 13.27 -28.72
N ARG A 322 -11.03 14.33 -28.57
CA ARG A 322 -9.58 14.38 -28.75
C ARG A 322 -8.80 14.12 -27.46
N TRP A 323 -9.45 14.15 -26.30
CA TRP A 323 -8.81 13.94 -25.01
C TRP A 323 -9.05 12.50 -24.51
N THR A 324 -8.15 11.61 -24.88
CA THR A 324 -8.28 10.18 -24.63
C THR A 324 -8.42 9.82 -23.15
N ASP A 325 -7.60 10.43 -22.28
CA ASP A 325 -7.61 10.12 -20.84
C ASP A 325 -8.89 10.64 -20.16
N PHE A 326 -9.36 11.83 -20.55
CA PHE A 326 -10.63 12.38 -20.05
C PHE A 326 -11.81 11.43 -20.34
N ARG A 327 -11.93 10.98 -21.61
CA ARG A 327 -13.00 10.02 -21.99
C ARG A 327 -12.88 8.72 -21.22
N LYS A 328 -11.67 8.19 -21.09
CA LYS A 328 -11.42 6.95 -20.38
C LYS A 328 -11.82 7.05 -18.91
N TYR A 329 -11.43 8.11 -18.23
CA TYR A 329 -11.82 8.31 -16.82
C TYR A 329 -13.32 8.55 -16.68
N LYS A 330 -13.93 9.32 -17.57
CA LYS A 330 -15.38 9.52 -17.59
C LYS A 330 -16.12 8.19 -17.72
N ASP A 331 -15.74 7.34 -18.69
CA ASP A 331 -16.32 6.02 -18.88
C ASP A 331 -16.18 5.10 -17.66
N LEU A 332 -15.02 5.16 -16.97
CA LEU A 332 -14.78 4.39 -15.76
C LEU A 332 -15.64 4.88 -14.59
N ILE A 333 -15.74 6.20 -14.41
CA ILE A 333 -16.57 6.82 -13.38
C ILE A 333 -18.06 6.45 -13.60
N GLU A 334 -18.56 6.61 -14.82
CA GLU A 334 -19.97 6.28 -15.15
C GLU A 334 -20.30 4.82 -14.83
N LYS A 335 -19.41 3.89 -15.20
CA LYS A 335 -19.58 2.46 -14.93
C LYS A 335 -19.55 2.14 -13.44
N ASP A 336 -18.67 2.80 -12.70
CA ASP A 336 -18.49 2.55 -11.27
C ASP A 336 -19.66 3.15 -10.47
N VAL A 337 -20.03 4.40 -10.75
CA VAL A 337 -21.18 5.06 -10.14
C VAL A 337 -22.48 4.29 -10.38
N ALA A 338 -22.68 3.75 -11.61
CA ALA A 338 -23.87 2.98 -11.93
C ALA A 338 -24.10 1.74 -11.05
N ARG A 339 -23.08 1.26 -10.35
CA ARG A 339 -23.12 0.08 -9.46
C ARG A 339 -22.81 0.38 -8.00
N THR A 340 -22.40 1.62 -7.67
CA THR A 340 -22.03 2.01 -6.29
C THR A 340 -23.26 2.12 -5.42
N ASP A 341 -23.31 1.34 -4.33
CA ASP A 341 -24.29 1.38 -3.25
C ASP A 341 -25.76 1.41 -3.66
N ARG A 342 -26.10 0.76 -4.76
CA ARG A 342 -27.47 0.74 -5.36
C ARG A 342 -28.54 0.13 -4.45
N THR A 343 -28.17 -0.62 -3.44
CA THR A 343 -29.07 -1.22 -2.48
C THR A 343 -29.42 -0.29 -1.32
N HIS A 344 -28.70 0.83 -1.18
CA HIS A 344 -28.94 1.81 -0.13
C HIS A 344 -29.94 2.86 -0.61
N SER A 345 -30.91 3.24 0.25
CA SER A 345 -32.00 4.19 -0.08
C SER A 345 -31.51 5.54 -0.60
N TYR A 346 -30.35 6.01 -0.14
CA TYR A 346 -29.73 7.25 -0.59
C TYR A 346 -29.33 7.22 -2.07
N TYR A 347 -28.95 6.04 -2.60
CA TYR A 347 -28.50 5.83 -3.99
C TYR A 347 -29.44 4.95 -4.82
N GLU A 348 -30.57 4.53 -4.27
CA GLU A 348 -31.56 3.69 -4.95
C GLU A 348 -32.26 4.44 -6.09
N GLY A 349 -32.66 3.72 -7.13
CA GLY A 349 -33.40 4.29 -8.27
C GLY A 349 -32.51 4.69 -9.47
N ALA A 350 -33.06 4.60 -10.69
CA ALA A 350 -32.29 4.82 -11.92
C ALA A 350 -31.90 6.28 -12.14
N GLU A 351 -32.79 7.22 -11.75
CA GLU A 351 -32.62 8.68 -11.94
C GLU A 351 -32.31 9.39 -10.61
N ASN A 352 -31.51 8.78 -9.77
CA ASN A 352 -31.18 9.33 -8.47
C ASN A 352 -30.18 10.50 -8.58
N ALA A 353 -30.56 11.68 -8.07
CA ALA A 353 -29.74 12.89 -8.12
C ALA A 353 -28.39 12.72 -7.41
N ASN A 354 -28.33 11.92 -6.34
CA ASN A 354 -27.09 11.66 -5.60
C ASN A 354 -26.07 10.86 -6.42
N LEU A 355 -26.51 10.03 -7.39
CA LEU A 355 -25.60 9.36 -8.32
C LEU A 355 -25.00 10.36 -9.31
N THR A 356 -25.81 11.31 -9.78
CA THR A 356 -25.33 12.39 -10.65
C THR A 356 -24.31 13.26 -9.91
N LEU A 357 -24.61 13.56 -8.65
CA LEU A 357 -23.69 14.32 -7.80
C LEU A 357 -22.41 13.55 -7.50
N LEU A 358 -22.50 12.25 -7.19
CA LEU A 358 -21.36 11.37 -7.00
C LEU A 358 -20.45 11.36 -8.23
N SER A 359 -21.04 11.26 -9.43
CA SER A 359 -20.30 11.33 -10.70
C SER A 359 -19.63 12.68 -10.90
N CYS A 360 -20.34 13.78 -10.62
CA CYS A 360 -19.82 15.15 -10.69
C CYS A 360 -18.61 15.35 -9.78
N LEU A 361 -18.68 14.89 -8.53
CA LEU A 361 -17.58 14.98 -7.57
C LEU A 361 -16.37 14.18 -8.00
N LEU A 362 -16.53 12.97 -8.53
CA LEU A 362 -15.45 12.14 -9.04
C LEU A 362 -14.79 12.75 -10.28
N MET A 363 -15.58 13.32 -11.20
CA MET A 363 -15.05 14.06 -12.35
C MET A 363 -14.25 15.29 -11.90
N THR A 364 -14.75 16.01 -10.90
CA THR A 364 -14.06 17.18 -10.33
C THR A 364 -12.75 16.76 -9.64
N TYR A 365 -12.74 15.62 -8.92
CA TYR A 365 -11.53 15.09 -8.31
C TYR A 365 -10.50 14.64 -9.34
N MET A 366 -10.93 13.98 -10.41
CA MET A 366 -10.06 13.60 -11.52
C MET A 366 -9.37 14.84 -12.15
N MET A 367 -10.08 15.95 -12.28
CA MET A 367 -9.48 17.22 -12.74
C MET A 367 -8.57 17.86 -11.70
N TYR A 368 -8.90 17.74 -10.43
CA TYR A 368 -8.05 18.24 -9.32
C TYR A 368 -6.74 17.48 -9.22
N HIS A 369 -6.77 16.16 -9.37
CA HIS A 369 -5.60 15.27 -9.23
C HIS A 369 -5.38 14.44 -10.49
N PHE A 370 -5.09 15.11 -11.60
CA PHE A 370 -5.06 14.51 -12.92
C PHE A 370 -3.98 13.43 -13.09
N ASP A 371 -2.85 13.54 -12.38
CA ASP A 371 -1.76 12.54 -12.43
C ASP A 371 -2.20 11.17 -11.89
N LEU A 372 -3.02 11.14 -10.84
CA LEU A 372 -3.62 9.91 -10.33
C LEU A 372 -4.83 9.52 -11.18
N GLY A 373 -5.60 10.50 -11.61
CA GLY A 373 -6.84 10.31 -12.37
C GLY A 373 -7.91 9.59 -11.54
N TYR A 374 -8.70 8.75 -12.21
CA TYR A 374 -9.71 7.92 -11.57
C TYR A 374 -9.31 6.44 -11.61
N VAL A 375 -9.40 5.79 -10.46
CA VAL A 375 -9.22 4.34 -10.31
C VAL A 375 -10.46 3.74 -9.68
N GLN A 376 -10.88 2.57 -10.17
CA GLN A 376 -12.04 1.85 -9.67
C GLN A 376 -11.95 1.63 -8.15
N GLY A 377 -13.04 1.90 -7.44
CA GLY A 377 -13.11 1.86 -5.98
C GLY A 377 -13.01 3.23 -5.31
N MET A 378 -12.61 4.29 -6.01
CA MET A 378 -12.68 5.64 -5.48
C MET A 378 -14.13 6.06 -5.16
N SER A 379 -15.10 5.60 -5.93
CA SER A 379 -16.53 5.81 -5.66
C SER A 379 -16.97 5.21 -4.31
N ASP A 380 -16.37 4.08 -3.91
CA ASP A 380 -16.64 3.46 -2.61
C ASP A 380 -16.18 4.32 -1.42
N LEU A 381 -15.11 5.10 -1.60
CA LEU A 381 -14.63 6.02 -0.56
C LEU A 381 -15.42 7.32 -0.51
N LEU A 382 -15.88 7.80 -1.68
CA LEU A 382 -16.63 9.05 -1.75
C LEU A 382 -18.09 8.88 -1.33
N SER A 383 -18.73 7.76 -1.65
CA SER A 383 -20.17 7.60 -1.39
C SER A 383 -20.57 7.76 0.08
N PRO A 384 -19.84 7.24 1.09
CA PRO A 384 -20.16 7.49 2.49
C PRO A 384 -19.95 8.93 2.92
N LEU A 385 -18.96 9.63 2.35
CA LEU A 385 -18.70 11.04 2.64
C LEU A 385 -19.85 11.91 2.15
N LEU A 386 -20.32 11.65 0.91
CA LEU A 386 -21.45 12.40 0.35
C LEU A 386 -22.72 12.24 1.19
N MET A 387 -22.98 11.06 1.74
CA MET A 387 -24.11 10.83 2.64
C MET A 387 -24.04 11.63 3.95
N ILE A 388 -22.85 11.79 4.51
CA ILE A 388 -22.68 12.50 5.78
C ILE A 388 -22.69 14.01 5.58
N PHE A 389 -22.02 14.50 4.55
CA PHE A 389 -21.90 15.95 4.36
C PHE A 389 -23.13 16.54 3.69
N GLU A 390 -23.80 15.80 2.79
CA GLU A 390 -24.99 16.27 2.04
C GLU A 390 -24.75 17.55 1.22
N ASP A 391 -23.54 18.09 1.27
CA ASP A 391 -23.09 19.28 0.58
C ASP A 391 -21.92 18.91 -0.36
N GLU A 392 -21.97 19.40 -1.60
CA GLU A 392 -20.99 19.00 -2.60
C GLU A 392 -19.57 19.53 -2.33
N VAL A 393 -19.45 20.73 -1.75
CA VAL A 393 -18.15 21.35 -1.44
C VAL A 393 -17.49 20.59 -0.28
N ASP A 394 -18.24 20.36 0.77
CA ASP A 394 -17.77 19.63 1.94
C ASP A 394 -17.39 18.18 1.58
N ALA A 395 -18.25 17.48 0.84
CA ALA A 395 -18.00 16.11 0.40
C ALA A 395 -16.76 16.02 -0.52
N PHE A 396 -16.58 16.98 -1.42
CA PHE A 396 -15.41 17.05 -2.30
C PHE A 396 -14.12 17.20 -1.51
N TRP A 397 -14.04 18.18 -0.61
CA TRP A 397 -12.83 18.43 0.17
C TRP A 397 -12.58 17.33 1.19
N ALA A 398 -13.62 16.77 1.79
CA ALA A 398 -13.49 15.57 2.63
C ALA A 398 -12.87 14.41 1.84
N PHE A 399 -13.29 14.19 0.61
CA PHE A 399 -12.72 13.18 -0.26
C PHE A 399 -11.27 13.49 -0.66
N VAL A 400 -10.94 14.74 -0.99
CA VAL A 400 -9.56 15.17 -1.27
C VAL A 400 -8.64 14.82 -0.09
N HIS A 401 -9.00 15.24 1.13
CA HIS A 401 -8.19 14.98 2.32
C HIS A 401 -8.16 13.49 2.70
N PHE A 402 -9.23 12.74 2.42
CA PHE A 402 -9.21 11.29 2.58
C PHE A 402 -8.25 10.62 1.60
N MET A 403 -8.24 11.06 0.35
CA MET A 403 -7.33 10.56 -0.67
C MET A 403 -5.87 10.96 -0.42
N GLU A 404 -5.58 12.06 0.25
CA GLU A 404 -4.22 12.38 0.72
C GLU A 404 -3.67 11.32 1.68
N LYS A 405 -4.53 10.67 2.46
CA LYS A 405 -4.17 9.59 3.39
C LYS A 405 -4.14 8.20 2.73
N SER A 406 -5.02 7.93 1.77
CA SER A 406 -5.25 6.60 1.20
C SER A 406 -4.93 6.48 -0.30
N GLY A 407 -4.65 7.58 -0.98
CA GLY A 407 -4.47 7.62 -2.44
C GLY A 407 -3.32 6.78 -2.97
N THR A 408 -2.29 6.54 -2.16
CA THR A 408 -1.18 5.65 -2.54
C THR A 408 -1.62 4.20 -2.79
N ASN A 409 -2.76 3.78 -2.23
CA ASN A 409 -3.35 2.47 -2.49
C ASN A 409 -3.87 2.34 -3.93
N PHE A 410 -4.18 3.46 -4.57
CA PHE A 410 -4.70 3.54 -5.94
C PHE A 410 -3.63 3.78 -6.99
N GLU A 411 -2.37 3.91 -6.59
CA GLU A 411 -1.27 4.06 -7.54
C GLU A 411 -1.11 2.83 -8.45
N LEU A 412 -0.80 3.09 -9.73
CA LEU A 412 -0.66 2.05 -10.74
C LEU A 412 0.42 1.00 -10.43
N ASN A 413 1.47 1.39 -9.71
CA ASN A 413 2.55 0.49 -9.31
C ASN A 413 2.15 -0.46 -8.19
N GLN A 414 1.04 -0.18 -7.48
CA GLN A 414 0.53 -0.95 -6.33
C GLN A 414 1.56 -1.12 -5.19
N SER A 415 2.57 -0.26 -5.12
CA SER A 415 3.66 -0.41 -4.16
C SER A 415 3.15 -0.35 -2.72
N SER A 416 2.24 0.58 -2.42
CA SER A 416 1.65 0.72 -1.09
C SER A 416 0.87 -0.54 -0.67
N ILE A 417 0.02 -1.07 -1.52
CA ILE A 417 -0.77 -2.29 -1.22
C ILE A 417 0.15 -3.50 -1.03
N LYS A 418 1.18 -3.67 -1.87
CA LYS A 418 2.16 -4.77 -1.73
C LYS A 418 2.94 -4.66 -0.42
N SER A 419 3.36 -3.45 -0.05
CA SER A 419 4.01 -3.20 1.24
C SER A 419 3.09 -3.57 2.39
N GLN A 420 1.81 -3.21 2.34
CA GLN A 420 0.83 -3.57 3.35
C GLN A 420 0.61 -5.09 3.44
N PHE A 421 0.64 -5.83 2.32
CA PHE A 421 0.60 -7.30 2.37
C PHE A 421 1.81 -7.89 3.07
N CYS A 422 3.02 -7.38 2.79
CA CYS A 422 4.23 -7.83 3.47
C CYS A 422 4.18 -7.53 4.97
N GLN A 423 3.73 -6.32 5.33
CA GLN A 423 3.56 -5.92 6.73
C GLN A 423 2.52 -6.80 7.44
N LEU A 424 1.36 -7.03 6.79
CA LEU A 424 0.31 -7.89 7.32
C LEU A 424 0.81 -9.33 7.50
N ARG A 425 1.63 -9.82 6.57
CA ARG A 425 2.26 -11.14 6.68
C ARG A 425 3.21 -11.21 7.88
N CYS A 426 4.09 -10.23 8.05
CA CYS A 426 5.00 -10.16 9.20
C CYS A 426 4.25 -10.15 10.54
N LEU A 427 3.16 -9.39 10.61
CA LEU A 427 2.31 -9.36 11.81
C LEU A 427 1.60 -10.70 12.05
N LEU A 428 1.10 -11.34 10.99
CA LEU A 428 0.42 -12.64 11.07
C LEU A 428 1.36 -13.74 11.59
N ASP A 429 2.62 -13.74 11.15
CA ASP A 429 3.63 -14.72 11.56
C ASP A 429 3.82 -14.74 13.09
N VAL A 430 3.63 -13.62 13.75
CA VAL A 430 3.77 -13.46 15.20
C VAL A 430 2.45 -13.63 15.93
N VAL A 431 1.38 -13.01 15.42
CA VAL A 431 0.08 -12.98 16.12
C VAL A 431 -0.67 -14.31 16.00
N ASN A 432 -0.61 -14.95 14.83
CA ASN A 432 -1.28 -16.21 14.58
C ASN A 432 -0.40 -17.18 13.77
N PRO A 433 0.64 -17.76 14.41
CA PRO A 433 1.57 -18.68 13.73
C PRO A 433 0.87 -19.89 13.09
N ARG A 434 -0.23 -20.36 13.68
CA ARG A 434 -1.02 -21.49 13.16
C ARG A 434 -1.61 -21.19 11.78
N LEU A 435 -2.24 -20.04 11.62
CA LEU A 435 -2.78 -19.62 10.32
C LEU A 435 -1.65 -19.30 9.34
N SER A 436 -0.60 -18.62 9.82
CA SER A 436 0.57 -18.30 9.02
C SER A 436 1.23 -19.55 8.41
N GLU A 437 1.48 -20.58 9.22
CA GLU A 437 2.04 -21.85 8.76
C GLU A 437 1.12 -22.53 7.73
N TYR A 438 -0.19 -22.52 7.98
CA TYR A 438 -1.18 -23.07 7.04
C TYR A 438 -1.12 -22.37 5.68
N LEU A 439 -1.15 -21.05 5.67
CA LEU A 439 -1.10 -20.25 4.42
C LEU A 439 0.24 -20.40 3.67
N SER A 440 1.35 -20.62 4.38
CA SER A 440 2.67 -20.84 3.78
C SER A 440 2.76 -22.14 2.99
N LYS A 441 2.00 -23.17 3.38
CA LYS A 441 1.96 -24.47 2.69
C LYS A 441 1.23 -24.38 1.33
N SER A 442 0.40 -23.38 1.15
CA SER A 442 -0.29 -23.12 -0.11
C SER A 442 0.47 -22.08 -0.91
N LYS A 443 0.91 -22.44 -2.11
CA LYS A 443 1.83 -21.65 -2.96
C LYS A 443 1.37 -20.22 -3.26
N ASP A 444 0.07 -19.93 -3.14
CA ASP A 444 -0.56 -18.67 -3.54
C ASP A 444 -1.24 -17.94 -2.37
N SER A 445 -1.57 -18.64 -1.27
CA SER A 445 -2.32 -18.06 -0.15
C SER A 445 -1.44 -17.22 0.80
N GLY A 446 -0.12 -17.43 0.78
CA GLY A 446 0.83 -16.71 1.62
C GLY A 446 0.99 -15.23 1.27
N GLU A 447 0.58 -14.80 0.08
CA GLU A 447 0.76 -13.43 -0.43
C GLU A 447 -0.36 -12.46 0.01
N MET A 448 -1.31 -12.89 0.83
CA MET A 448 -2.38 -12.09 1.45
C MET A 448 -3.33 -11.36 0.46
N PHE A 449 -3.42 -11.79 -0.81
CA PHE A 449 -4.26 -11.15 -1.85
C PHE A 449 -5.74 -11.08 -1.53
N PHE A 450 -6.22 -12.02 -0.77
CA PHE A 450 -7.61 -12.02 -0.33
C PHE A 450 -7.96 -10.81 0.56
N CYS A 451 -6.95 -10.10 1.10
CA CYS A 451 -7.14 -8.84 1.81
C CYS A 451 -7.13 -7.60 0.89
N PHE A 452 -6.92 -7.75 -0.43
CA PHE A 452 -6.79 -6.62 -1.36
C PHE A 452 -7.95 -5.64 -1.26
N ARG A 453 -9.19 -6.16 -1.32
CA ARG A 453 -10.41 -5.33 -1.26
C ARG A 453 -10.53 -4.59 0.07
N TRP A 454 -10.16 -5.24 1.19
CA TRP A 454 -10.18 -4.62 2.50
C TRP A 454 -9.27 -3.39 2.58
N LEU A 455 -8.05 -3.52 2.06
CA LEU A 455 -7.04 -2.46 2.10
C LEU A 455 -7.32 -1.36 1.08
N LEU A 456 -7.74 -1.72 -0.14
CA LEU A 456 -7.96 -0.74 -1.21
C LEU A 456 -9.03 0.28 -0.83
N VAL A 457 -10.20 -0.19 -0.36
CA VAL A 457 -11.36 0.67 -0.03
C VAL A 457 -11.63 0.74 1.47
N LEU A 458 -10.60 0.50 2.29
CA LEU A 458 -10.64 0.63 3.75
C LEU A 458 -11.92 0.00 4.35
N PHE A 459 -12.14 -1.29 4.01
CA PHE A 459 -13.25 -2.14 4.48
C PHE A 459 -14.66 -1.67 4.07
N LYS A 460 -14.81 -0.67 3.17
CA LYS A 460 -16.12 -0.12 2.81
C LYS A 460 -17.14 -1.18 2.39
N ARG A 461 -16.68 -2.24 1.72
CA ARG A 461 -17.55 -3.31 1.21
C ARG A 461 -17.78 -4.46 2.20
N GLU A 462 -17.18 -4.38 3.39
CA GLU A 462 -17.27 -5.44 4.41
C GLU A 462 -18.28 -5.11 5.50
N PHE A 463 -18.55 -3.83 5.74
CA PHE A 463 -19.39 -3.35 6.82
C PHE A 463 -20.62 -2.57 6.31
N THR A 464 -21.67 -2.52 7.12
CA THR A 464 -22.81 -1.64 6.90
C THR A 464 -22.36 -0.17 6.91
N PHE A 465 -23.21 0.76 6.43
CA PHE A 465 -22.86 2.18 6.48
C PHE A 465 -22.63 2.68 7.91
N ASP A 466 -23.47 2.28 8.87
CA ASP A 466 -23.31 2.68 10.27
C ASP A 466 -21.98 2.19 10.84
N ASP A 467 -21.60 0.96 10.54
CA ASP A 467 -20.35 0.39 11.03
C ASP A 467 -19.14 0.99 10.29
N ILE A 468 -19.23 1.24 8.98
CA ILE A 468 -18.12 1.83 8.25
C ILE A 468 -17.84 3.28 8.69
N PHE A 469 -18.87 4.06 9.01
CA PHE A 469 -18.68 5.39 9.59
C PHE A 469 -17.88 5.29 10.89
N ARG A 470 -18.29 4.44 11.82
CA ARG A 470 -17.61 4.19 13.09
C ARG A 470 -16.18 3.69 12.89
N LEU A 471 -15.96 2.77 11.94
CA LEU A 471 -14.64 2.26 11.63
C LEU A 471 -13.70 3.34 11.11
N TRP A 472 -14.18 4.18 10.17
CA TRP A 472 -13.38 5.27 9.64
C TRP A 472 -13.08 6.35 10.68
N GLU A 473 -14.05 6.65 11.55
CA GLU A 473 -13.83 7.52 12.70
C GLU A 473 -12.67 7.02 13.56
N VAL A 474 -12.64 5.73 13.88
CA VAL A 474 -11.54 5.11 14.63
C VAL A 474 -10.21 5.22 13.86
N LEU A 475 -10.17 4.87 12.59
CA LEU A 475 -8.95 4.91 11.77
C LEU A 475 -8.38 6.33 11.61
N TRP A 476 -9.25 7.33 11.44
CA TRP A 476 -8.82 8.71 11.24
C TRP A 476 -8.25 9.35 12.51
N THR A 477 -8.50 8.81 13.69
CA THR A 477 -7.82 9.27 14.92
C THR A 477 -6.32 9.08 14.86
N GLY A 478 -5.83 8.11 14.06
CA GLY A 478 -4.43 7.69 14.04
C GLY A 478 -4.03 6.83 15.25
N LEU A 479 -4.95 6.53 16.15
CA LEU A 479 -4.73 5.73 17.36
C LEU A 479 -5.04 4.25 17.12
N PRO A 480 -4.41 3.35 17.88
CA PRO A 480 -3.25 3.55 18.73
C PRO A 480 -1.95 3.65 17.91
N CYS A 481 -2.05 3.38 16.60
CA CYS A 481 -0.95 3.49 15.63
C CYS A 481 -1.51 3.77 14.22
N SER A 482 -0.68 4.34 13.34
CA SER A 482 -1.07 4.73 11.98
C SER A 482 -1.50 3.54 11.11
N ASN A 483 -0.99 2.34 11.38
CA ASN A 483 -1.29 1.11 10.64
C ASN A 483 -2.34 0.22 11.35
N PHE A 484 -3.21 0.80 12.16
CA PHE A 484 -4.24 0.06 12.89
C PHE A 484 -5.15 -0.77 11.99
N HIS A 485 -5.36 -0.34 10.73
CA HIS A 485 -6.12 -1.08 9.73
C HIS A 485 -5.55 -2.47 9.42
N LEU A 486 -4.23 -2.68 9.56
CA LEU A 486 -3.61 -4.01 9.43
C LEU A 486 -4.00 -4.92 10.60
N LEU A 487 -4.12 -4.37 11.82
CA LEU A 487 -4.57 -5.12 12.98
C LEU A 487 -6.05 -5.50 12.87
N ILE A 488 -6.86 -4.70 12.18
CA ILE A 488 -8.24 -5.04 11.82
C ILE A 488 -8.28 -6.22 10.86
N CYS A 489 -7.42 -6.24 9.82
CA CYS A 489 -7.27 -7.41 8.94
C CYS A 489 -6.94 -8.67 9.75
N LEU A 490 -5.96 -8.58 10.67
CA LEU A 490 -5.58 -9.71 11.53
C LEU A 490 -6.73 -10.18 12.43
N ALA A 491 -7.48 -9.26 13.02
CA ALA A 491 -8.63 -9.58 13.87
C ALA A 491 -9.69 -10.38 13.09
N ILE A 492 -10.01 -9.95 11.87
CA ILE A 492 -10.96 -10.66 11.00
C ILE A 492 -10.42 -12.04 10.63
N LEU A 493 -9.13 -12.14 10.24
CA LEU A 493 -8.51 -13.42 9.90
C LEU A 493 -8.44 -14.38 11.09
N GLU A 494 -8.18 -13.86 12.30
CA GLU A 494 -8.17 -14.67 13.51
C GLU A 494 -9.52 -15.31 13.78
N MET A 495 -10.60 -14.54 13.62
CA MET A 495 -11.97 -15.06 13.77
C MET A 495 -12.31 -16.15 12.74
N GLN A 496 -11.62 -16.20 11.59
CA GLN A 496 -11.85 -17.18 10.53
C GLN A 496 -10.82 -18.32 10.52
N THR A 497 -9.83 -18.30 11.41
CA THR A 497 -8.70 -19.25 11.41
C THR A 497 -9.15 -20.70 11.42
N ASP A 498 -10.07 -21.06 12.30
CA ASP A 498 -10.55 -22.44 12.43
C ASP A 498 -11.31 -22.89 11.19
N GLU A 499 -12.14 -22.05 10.63
CA GLU A 499 -12.90 -22.34 9.41
C GLU A 499 -11.99 -22.55 8.20
N ILE A 500 -10.98 -21.67 8.02
CA ILE A 500 -9.99 -21.77 6.95
C ILE A 500 -9.23 -23.09 7.02
N ILE A 501 -8.73 -23.46 8.21
CA ILE A 501 -7.89 -24.63 8.41
C ILE A 501 -8.71 -25.92 8.34
N GLN A 502 -9.88 -25.99 9.00
CA GLN A 502 -10.71 -27.20 9.04
C GLN A 502 -11.29 -27.55 7.67
N ARG A 503 -11.62 -26.54 6.86
CA ARG A 503 -12.12 -26.76 5.49
C ARG A 503 -11.01 -27.06 4.49
N GLY A 504 -9.73 -26.89 4.86
CA GLY A 504 -8.62 -27.05 3.94
C GLY A 504 -8.63 -26.02 2.80
N CYS A 505 -9.00 -24.76 3.10
CA CYS A 505 -9.21 -23.72 2.10
C CYS A 505 -7.92 -23.39 1.33
N GLY A 506 -7.97 -23.49 -0.01
CA GLY A 506 -6.97 -22.87 -0.91
C GLY A 506 -7.27 -21.38 -1.12
N LEU A 507 -6.47 -20.69 -1.94
CA LEU A 507 -6.65 -19.25 -2.20
C LEU A 507 -8.06 -18.91 -2.68
N GLU A 508 -8.60 -19.68 -3.63
CA GLU A 508 -9.95 -19.44 -4.17
C GLU A 508 -11.05 -19.58 -3.09
N ASP A 509 -10.90 -20.57 -2.21
CA ASP A 509 -11.85 -20.79 -1.13
C ASP A 509 -11.76 -19.69 -0.07
N ILE A 510 -10.55 -19.19 0.24
CA ILE A 510 -10.35 -18.06 1.16
C ILE A 510 -10.97 -16.79 0.57
N VAL A 511 -10.76 -16.51 -0.74
CA VAL A 511 -11.39 -15.36 -1.41
C VAL A 511 -12.91 -15.46 -1.35
N LYS A 512 -13.50 -16.65 -1.59
CA LYS A 512 -14.95 -16.85 -1.45
C LYS A 512 -15.42 -16.65 -0.02
N LEU A 513 -14.69 -17.23 0.96
CA LEU A 513 -15.01 -17.07 2.38
C LEU A 513 -15.01 -15.59 2.79
N VAL A 514 -13.93 -14.88 2.47
CA VAL A 514 -13.79 -13.45 2.75
C VAL A 514 -14.94 -12.63 2.14
N ASN A 515 -15.32 -12.92 0.90
CA ASN A 515 -16.45 -12.25 0.25
C ASN A 515 -17.81 -12.56 0.92
N MET A 516 -17.98 -13.77 1.46
CA MET A 516 -19.19 -14.18 2.18
C MET A 516 -19.32 -13.52 3.57
N LEU A 517 -18.23 -12.95 4.11
CA LEU A 517 -18.23 -12.21 5.37
C LEU A 517 -18.82 -10.80 5.23
N ALA A 518 -18.94 -10.27 4.01
CA ALA A 518 -19.47 -8.93 3.77
C ALA A 518 -20.80 -8.70 4.52
N PHE A 519 -20.91 -7.61 5.25
CA PHE A 519 -22.03 -7.20 6.11
C PHE A 519 -22.36 -8.15 7.28
N LYS A 520 -21.48 -9.11 7.58
CA LYS A 520 -21.66 -10.07 8.68
C LYS A 520 -20.58 -9.97 9.77
N ILE A 521 -19.59 -9.12 9.55
CA ILE A 521 -18.46 -8.95 10.46
C ILE A 521 -18.91 -8.07 11.63
N PRO A 522 -18.82 -8.54 12.89
CA PRO A 522 -19.20 -7.74 14.06
C PRO A 522 -18.10 -6.71 14.37
N LEU A 523 -18.32 -5.45 14.02
CA LEU A 523 -17.33 -4.37 14.13
C LEU A 523 -16.75 -4.24 15.55
N ASP A 524 -17.59 -4.20 16.57
CA ASP A 524 -17.12 -3.98 17.95
C ASP A 524 -16.19 -5.14 18.42
N GLU A 525 -16.48 -6.37 18.05
CA GLU A 525 -15.63 -7.51 18.37
C GLU A 525 -14.28 -7.40 17.64
N VAL A 526 -14.29 -7.04 16.35
CA VAL A 526 -13.07 -6.83 15.56
C VAL A 526 -12.21 -5.74 16.16
N LEU A 527 -12.80 -4.61 16.56
CA LEU A 527 -12.07 -3.50 17.17
C LEU A 527 -11.48 -3.87 18.54
N VAL A 528 -12.21 -4.65 19.35
CA VAL A 528 -11.72 -5.18 20.63
C VAL A 528 -10.53 -6.12 20.42
N ILE A 529 -10.62 -7.02 19.44
CA ILE A 529 -9.54 -7.96 19.10
C ILE A 529 -8.33 -7.19 18.58
N ALA A 530 -8.51 -6.26 17.62
CA ALA A 530 -7.44 -5.48 17.03
C ALA A 530 -6.69 -4.64 18.07
N ASN A 531 -7.42 -3.97 18.97
CA ASN A 531 -6.83 -3.21 20.06
C ASN A 531 -6.09 -4.12 21.06
N GLY A 532 -6.63 -5.31 21.34
CA GLY A 532 -5.98 -6.32 22.16
C GLY A 532 -4.67 -6.84 21.53
N ILE A 533 -4.63 -7.02 20.20
CA ILE A 533 -3.42 -7.37 19.45
C ILE A 533 -2.37 -6.26 19.60
N TYR A 534 -2.77 -5.00 19.44
CA TYR A 534 -1.84 -3.87 19.60
C TYR A 534 -1.15 -3.90 20.97
N HIS A 535 -1.90 -3.94 22.06
CA HIS A 535 -1.33 -3.97 23.41
C HIS A 535 -0.53 -5.23 23.70
N GLN A 536 -0.89 -6.36 23.08
CA GLN A 536 -0.13 -7.60 23.18
C GLN A 536 1.26 -7.45 22.54
N LEU A 537 1.33 -6.81 21.36
CA LEU A 537 2.58 -6.58 20.64
C LEU A 537 3.43 -5.48 21.29
N GLU A 538 2.80 -4.42 21.83
CA GLU A 538 3.48 -3.33 22.53
C GLU A 538 4.26 -3.82 23.76
N THR A 539 3.76 -4.86 24.44
CA THR A 539 4.39 -5.41 25.64
C THR A 539 5.51 -6.42 25.37
N VAL A 540 5.77 -6.77 24.10
CA VAL A 540 6.85 -7.71 23.74
C VAL A 540 8.21 -7.01 23.82
N GLN A 541 9.06 -7.42 24.78
CA GLN A 541 10.36 -6.82 25.05
C GLN A 541 11.54 -7.54 24.37
N GLU A 542 11.30 -8.49 23.49
CA GLU A 542 12.38 -9.29 22.89
C GLU A 542 13.17 -8.49 21.83
N LYS A 543 14.50 -8.56 21.91
CA LYS A 543 15.45 -7.92 20.99
C LYS A 543 15.60 -8.67 19.65
N ASP A 544 14.62 -9.45 19.26
CA ASP A 544 14.66 -10.20 18.00
C ASP A 544 14.39 -9.28 16.80
N LYS A 545 14.99 -9.57 15.65
CA LYS A 545 14.77 -8.83 14.38
C LYS A 545 13.30 -8.81 13.96
N VAL A 546 12.54 -9.85 14.31
CA VAL A 546 11.09 -9.93 14.04
C VAL A 546 10.34 -8.85 14.82
N VAL A 547 10.71 -8.63 16.08
CA VAL A 547 10.13 -7.58 16.94
C VAL A 547 10.50 -6.19 16.45
N ALA A 548 11.73 -6.01 15.94
CA ALA A 548 12.14 -4.74 15.34
C ALA A 548 11.27 -4.38 14.12
N ASN A 549 10.94 -5.35 13.26
CA ASN A 549 10.03 -5.11 12.13
C ASN A 549 8.62 -4.73 12.59
N ILE A 550 8.10 -5.37 13.64
CA ILE A 550 6.80 -5.03 14.23
C ILE A 550 6.81 -3.61 14.79
N SER A 551 7.87 -3.23 15.50
CA SER A 551 8.04 -1.87 16.03
C SER A 551 8.02 -0.82 14.92
N ILE A 552 8.67 -1.09 13.79
CA ILE A 552 8.64 -0.21 12.61
C ILE A 552 7.23 -0.15 12.00
N ILE A 553 6.58 -1.30 11.84
CA ILE A 553 5.23 -1.37 11.24
C ILE A 553 4.21 -0.61 12.09
N LEU A 554 4.26 -0.76 13.40
CA LEU A 554 3.29 -0.17 14.33
C LEU A 554 3.73 1.18 14.91
N GLY A 555 4.96 1.63 14.61
CA GLY A 555 5.47 2.92 15.08
C GLY A 555 5.76 2.95 16.58
N PHE A 556 6.12 1.81 17.18
CA PHE A 556 6.58 1.80 18.57
C PHE A 556 7.91 2.56 18.67
N GLU A 557 8.01 3.48 19.61
CA GLU A 557 9.27 4.16 19.89
C GLU A 557 10.33 3.11 20.30
N ALA A 558 11.50 3.18 19.67
CA ALA A 558 12.64 2.37 20.12
C ALA A 558 12.89 2.72 21.58
N ALA A 559 12.77 1.76 22.49
CA ALA A 559 13.12 1.95 23.88
C ALA A 559 14.53 2.58 23.92
N GLU A 560 14.64 3.82 24.39
CA GLU A 560 15.93 4.46 24.62
C GLU A 560 16.77 3.48 25.45
N ASN A 561 17.90 3.04 24.90
CA ASN A 561 18.84 2.22 25.65
C ASN A 561 19.19 2.98 26.93
N PRO A 562 18.91 2.46 28.13
CA PRO A 562 19.47 3.06 29.32
C PRO A 562 20.99 2.94 29.22
N VAL A 563 21.66 4.08 29.22
CA VAL A 563 23.11 4.25 29.22
C VAL A 563 23.72 3.55 30.45
#